data_406e2bf98f1451f55709143ead5e38fa
#
_entry.id   406e2bf98f1451f55709143ead5e38fa
#
_cell.length_a   1.000
_cell.length_b   1.000
_cell.length_c   1.000
_cell.angle_alpha   90.00
_cell.angle_beta   90.00
_cell.angle_gamma   90.00
#
_symmetry.space_group_name_H-M   'P 1'
#
loop_
_entity.id
_entity.type
_entity.pdbx_description
1 polymer ?
#
loop_
_entity_poly.entity_id
_entity_poly.type
_entity_poly.pdbx_seq_one_letter_code
_entity_poly.pdbx_strand_id
1 'polypeptide(L)'
;MELSKASPKIKFLTLDILKPHAPSIVELSRGIASRVKGVNRVISEIIEIDQETESIKMRVYGDDVNLDMLIDVLREFGASLHSIDEVIIEN
;
A
#
# COMPACT_ATOMS: atom_id res chain seq x y z
N MET A 1 35.16 -4.16 -14.34
CA MET A 1 33.97 -4.87 -14.78
C MET A 1 32.73 -4.22 -14.23
N GLU A 2 31.76 -4.06 -15.05
CA GLU A 2 30.54 -3.42 -14.61
C GLU A 2 29.61 -4.45 -14.00
N LEU A 3 29.21 -4.21 -12.79
CA LEU A 3 28.23 -5.06 -12.16
C LEU A 3 26.85 -4.62 -12.56
N SER A 4 25.94 -5.55 -12.56
CA SER A 4 24.57 -5.25 -12.84
C SER A 4 24.08 -4.12 -11.93
N LYS A 5 23.41 -3.18 -12.49
CA LYS A 5 22.80 -2.11 -11.73
C LYS A 5 21.35 -2.41 -11.39
N ALA A 6 20.90 -3.62 -11.69
CA ALA A 6 19.55 -3.99 -11.35
C ALA A 6 19.39 -3.87 -9.84
N SER A 7 18.45 -3.07 -9.42
CA SER A 7 18.07 -2.94 -8.02
C SER A 7 16.86 -3.82 -7.78
N PRO A 8 16.85 -4.55 -6.68
CA PRO A 8 15.64 -5.31 -6.33
C PRO A 8 14.43 -4.37 -6.22
N LYS A 9 13.33 -4.78 -6.81
CA LYS A 9 12.13 -3.97 -6.92
C LYS A 9 10.99 -4.58 -6.14
N ILE A 10 10.18 -3.73 -5.53
CA ILE A 10 8.99 -4.16 -4.83
C ILE A 10 7.90 -4.41 -5.87
N LYS A 11 7.50 -5.66 -6.00
CA LYS A 11 6.48 -6.08 -6.96
C LYS A 11 5.12 -6.27 -6.32
N PHE A 12 5.09 -6.55 -5.03
CA PHE A 12 3.85 -6.87 -4.34
C PHE A 12 4.03 -6.63 -2.84
N LEU A 13 2.97 -6.14 -2.22
CA LEU A 13 2.90 -5.94 -0.77
C LEU A 13 1.53 -6.35 -0.26
N THR A 14 1.50 -7.03 0.88
CA THR A 14 0.29 -7.19 1.66
C THR A 14 0.45 -6.36 2.92
N LEU A 15 -0.46 -5.43 3.11
CA LEU A 15 -0.40 -4.44 4.17
C LEU A 15 -1.59 -4.58 5.10
N ASP A 16 -1.34 -4.38 6.39
CA ASP A 16 -2.38 -4.23 7.40
C ASP A 16 -2.46 -2.74 7.73
N ILE A 17 -3.61 -2.15 7.47
CA ILE A 17 -3.81 -0.70 7.56
C ILE A 17 -4.96 -0.43 8.50
N LEU A 18 -4.79 0.58 9.35
CA LEU A 18 -5.87 1.09 10.18
C LEU A 18 -6.36 2.41 9.60
N LYS A 19 -7.66 2.52 9.39
CA LYS A 19 -8.26 3.65 8.70
C LYS A 19 -9.48 4.16 9.49
N PRO A 20 -9.64 5.48 9.63
CA PRO A 20 -10.92 5.99 10.12
C PRO A 20 -12.03 5.67 9.11
N HIS A 21 -13.31 5.81 9.54
CA HIS A 21 -14.40 5.47 8.65
C HIS A 21 -14.43 6.32 7.38
N ALA A 22 -14.01 7.57 7.47
CA ALA A 22 -13.89 8.45 6.31
C ALA A 22 -12.42 8.83 6.15
N PRO A 23 -11.88 8.89 4.94
CA PRO A 23 -12.51 8.59 3.67
C PRO A 23 -12.80 7.09 3.48
N SER A 24 -13.59 6.76 2.48
CA SER A 24 -13.98 5.38 2.20
C SER A 24 -12.80 4.54 1.71
N ILE A 25 -12.97 3.22 1.77
CA ILE A 25 -11.96 2.29 1.24
C ILE A 25 -11.76 2.51 -0.28
N VAL A 26 -12.80 2.95 -0.97
CA VAL A 26 -12.70 3.25 -2.42
C VAL A 26 -11.79 4.45 -2.64
N GLU A 27 -12.02 5.52 -1.88
CA GLU A 27 -11.21 6.73 -2.00
C GLU A 27 -9.76 6.47 -1.62
N LEU A 28 -9.53 5.74 -0.55
CA LEU A 28 -8.18 5.38 -0.13
C LEU A 28 -7.47 4.56 -1.21
N SER A 29 -8.14 3.52 -1.71
CA SER A 29 -7.55 2.63 -2.71
C SER A 29 -7.25 3.38 -4.00
N ARG A 30 -8.17 4.26 -4.43
CA ARG A 30 -7.96 5.09 -5.61
C ARG A 30 -6.78 6.03 -5.42
N GLY A 31 -6.65 6.60 -4.23
CA GLY A 31 -5.53 7.49 -3.91
C GLY A 31 -4.19 6.76 -4.00
N ILE A 32 -4.13 5.55 -3.44
CA ILE A 32 -2.90 4.75 -3.52
C ILE A 32 -2.59 4.42 -4.98
N ALA A 33 -3.56 3.94 -5.73
CA ALA A 33 -3.34 3.52 -7.11
C ALA A 33 -2.91 4.69 -8.01
N SER A 34 -3.45 5.89 -7.76
CA SER A 34 -3.17 7.03 -8.63
C SER A 34 -1.94 7.82 -8.23
N ARG A 35 -1.57 7.83 -6.96
CA ARG A 35 -0.55 8.74 -6.46
C ARG A 35 0.76 8.06 -6.07
N VAL A 36 0.75 6.76 -5.82
CA VAL A 36 1.98 6.06 -5.42
C VAL A 36 2.69 5.56 -6.66
N LYS A 37 3.92 6.04 -6.85
CA LYS A 37 4.73 5.64 -8.00
C LYS A 37 4.98 4.15 -7.97
N GLY A 38 4.83 3.51 -9.12
CA GLY A 38 5.10 2.09 -9.29
C GLY A 38 3.90 1.19 -9.08
N VAL A 39 2.79 1.70 -8.55
CA VAL A 39 1.59 0.90 -8.31
C VAL A 39 0.78 0.77 -9.59
N ASN A 40 0.35 -0.45 -9.90
CA ASN A 40 -0.55 -0.66 -11.04
C ASN A 40 -1.83 -1.40 -10.67
N ARG A 41 -1.93 -1.92 -9.45
CA ARG A 41 -3.14 -2.62 -9.01
C ARG A 41 -3.24 -2.58 -7.50
N VAL A 42 -4.44 -2.33 -6.98
CA VAL A 42 -4.71 -2.33 -5.54
C VAL A 42 -5.94 -3.18 -5.29
N ILE A 43 -5.84 -4.11 -4.35
CA ILE A 43 -6.98 -4.89 -3.86
C ILE A 43 -7.10 -4.57 -2.37
N SER A 44 -8.24 -4.05 -1.96
CA SER A 44 -8.47 -3.67 -0.57
C SER A 44 -9.67 -4.41 -0.02
N GLU A 45 -9.51 -4.88 1.21
CA GLU A 45 -10.54 -5.67 1.88
C GLU A 45 -10.69 -5.16 3.30
N ILE A 46 -11.92 -4.87 3.73
CA ILE A 46 -12.18 -4.53 5.13
C ILE A 46 -12.26 -5.83 5.90
N ILE A 47 -11.35 -5.98 6.88
CA ILE A 47 -11.30 -7.17 7.72
C ILE A 47 -12.18 -7.01 8.93
N GLU A 48 -12.19 -5.80 9.50
CA GLU A 48 -12.93 -5.54 10.73
C GLU A 48 -13.35 -4.09 10.77
N ILE A 49 -14.55 -3.85 11.29
CA ILE A 49 -15.07 -2.51 11.49
C ILE A 49 -15.29 -2.34 12.99
N ASP A 50 -14.60 -1.36 13.56
CA ASP A 50 -14.79 -0.98 14.95
C ASP A 50 -15.57 0.32 15.04
N GLN A 51 -15.76 0.80 16.25
CA GLN A 51 -16.56 2.00 16.50
C GLN A 51 -15.99 3.22 15.78
N GLU A 52 -14.66 3.36 15.72
CA GLU A 52 -14.03 4.54 15.14
C GLU A 52 -13.12 4.25 13.96
N THR A 53 -12.75 3.00 13.76
CA THR A 53 -11.77 2.64 12.74
C THR A 53 -12.17 1.39 11.98
N GLU A 54 -11.46 1.17 10.88
CA GLU A 54 -11.58 -0.01 10.05
C GLU A 54 -10.19 -0.61 9.86
N SER A 55 -10.10 -1.93 9.98
CA SER A 55 -8.87 -2.65 9.65
C SER A 55 -8.97 -3.11 8.22
N ILE A 56 -7.96 -2.75 7.42
CA ILE A 56 -7.94 -3.01 5.99
C ILE A 56 -6.76 -3.92 5.67
N LYS A 57 -7.03 -4.98 4.91
CA LYS A 57 -5.97 -5.73 4.25
C LYS A 57 -5.86 -5.17 2.84
N MET A 58 -4.70 -4.64 2.49
CA MET A 58 -4.48 -4.07 1.17
C MET A 58 -3.35 -4.82 0.47
N ARG A 59 -3.66 -5.31 -0.74
CA ARG A 59 -2.66 -5.92 -1.60
C ARG A 59 -2.32 -4.95 -2.70
N VAL A 60 -1.04 -4.62 -2.82
CA VAL A 60 -0.55 -3.62 -3.76
C VAL A 60 0.40 -4.30 -4.73
N TYR A 61 0.10 -4.19 -6.01
CA TYR A 61 0.90 -4.77 -7.08
C TYR A 61 1.52 -3.66 -7.89
N GLY A 62 2.73 -3.89 -8.37
CA GLY A 62 3.35 -2.89 -9.21
C GLY A 62 4.69 -3.31 -9.76
N ASP A 63 5.38 -2.31 -10.28
CA ASP A 63 6.75 -2.45 -10.77
C ASP A 63 7.58 -1.42 -10.03
N ASP A 64 8.24 -1.87 -8.97
CA ASP A 64 9.01 -1.02 -8.08
C ASP A 64 8.13 -0.02 -7.31
N VAL A 65 7.25 -0.56 -6.51
CA VAL A 65 6.36 0.24 -5.69
C VAL A 65 7.17 1.11 -4.72
N ASN A 66 6.89 2.40 -4.72
CA ASN A 66 7.54 3.35 -3.81
C ASN A 66 6.86 3.29 -2.43
N LEU A 67 7.45 2.52 -1.53
CA LEU A 67 6.86 2.28 -0.22
C LEU A 67 6.79 3.55 0.64
N ASP A 68 7.83 4.39 0.59
CA ASP A 68 7.83 5.64 1.36
C ASP A 68 6.69 6.55 0.93
N MET A 69 6.48 6.66 -0.38
CA MET A 69 5.39 7.46 -0.93
C MET A 69 4.03 6.85 -0.54
N LEU A 70 3.94 5.52 -0.53
CA LEU A 70 2.73 4.83 -0.11
C LEU A 70 2.37 5.20 1.33
N ILE A 71 3.35 5.16 2.21
CA ILE A 71 3.15 5.53 3.63
C ILE A 71 2.69 6.99 3.75
N ASP A 72 3.30 7.88 2.97
CA ASP A 72 2.92 9.29 2.99
C ASP A 72 1.48 9.50 2.53
N VAL A 73 1.08 8.81 1.48
CA VAL A 73 -0.29 8.92 0.96
C VAL A 73 -1.29 8.36 1.99
N LEU A 74 -0.96 7.24 2.62
CA LEU A 74 -1.81 6.71 3.70
C LEU A 74 -2.03 7.77 4.77
N ARG A 75 -0.97 8.43 5.19
CA ARG A 75 -1.04 9.48 6.21
C ARG A 75 -1.96 10.62 5.79
N GLU A 76 -1.89 11.03 4.53
CA GLU A 76 -2.74 12.10 4.02
C GLU A 76 -4.23 11.75 4.09
N PHE A 77 -4.55 10.47 4.04
CA PHE A 77 -5.92 10.01 4.18
C PHE A 77 -6.30 9.70 5.63
N GLY A 78 -5.41 10.02 6.56
CA GLY A 78 -5.68 9.76 7.98
C GLY A 78 -5.51 8.30 8.37
N ALA A 79 -4.94 7.49 7.47
CA ALA A 79 -4.71 6.08 7.74
C ALA A 79 -3.27 5.86 8.21
N SER A 80 -3.04 4.70 8.82
CA SER A 80 -1.70 4.33 9.26
C SER A 80 -1.40 2.90 8.88
N LEU A 81 -0.14 2.65 8.53
CA LEU A 81 0.36 1.32 8.25
C LEU A 81 0.66 0.63 9.58
N HIS A 82 -0.06 -0.46 9.84
CA HIS A 82 0.15 -1.24 11.07
C HIS A 82 1.28 -2.24 10.85
N SER A 83 1.25 -2.97 9.74
CA SER A 83 2.30 -3.94 9.43
C SER A 83 2.35 -4.23 7.94
N ILE A 84 3.52 -4.71 7.51
CA ILE A 84 3.71 -5.28 6.19
C ILE A 84 3.78 -6.79 6.41
N ASP A 85 2.82 -7.51 5.87
CA ASP A 85 2.68 -8.93 6.17
C ASP A 85 3.28 -9.82 5.09
N GLU A 86 3.44 -9.28 3.90
CA GLU A 86 4.01 -10.02 2.78
C GLU A 86 4.63 -9.07 1.79
N VAL A 87 5.75 -9.46 1.20
CA VAL A 87 6.40 -8.66 0.17
C VAL A 87 7.01 -9.58 -0.88
N ILE A 88 6.92 -9.17 -2.15
CA ILE A 88 7.66 -9.82 -3.23
C ILE A 88 8.67 -8.82 -3.76
N ILE A 89 9.92 -9.23 -3.73
CA ILE A 89 11.05 -8.44 -4.23
C ILE A 89 11.65 -9.21 -5.41
N GLU A 90 11.87 -8.52 -6.52
CA GLU A 90 12.48 -9.15 -7.71
C GLU A 90 13.46 -8.19 -8.35
N ASN A 91 14.45 -8.77 -8.96
CA ASN A 91 15.44 -8.02 -9.73
C ASN A 91 14.89 -7.65 -11.10
#